data_c76ee1047248cfce6e752634809b9563
#
_entry.id   c76ee1047248cfce6e752634809b9563
#
_cell.length_a   1.000
_cell.length_b   1.000
_cell.length_c   1.000
_cell.angle_alpha   90.00
_cell.angle_beta   90.00
_cell.angle_gamma   90.00
#
_symmetry.space_group_name_H-M   'P 1'
#
loop_
_entity.id
_entity.type
_entity.pdbx_description
1 polymer ?
#
loop_
_entity_poly.entity_id
_entity_poly.type
_entity_poly.pdbx_seq_one_letter_code
_entity_poly.pdbx_strand_id
1 'polypeptide(L)'
;REGRNLVGDLSAILIHETTFWSGWFRAPRMATALIPDFDRKVEAICRECVGENITAFAGVPSWNLAMMRRVLEYTGRQNLLEVWPNLCMFAHGGVEFGPYRRSFEALIPSERMQYMETYNASEGFFALADDPSRDDMLLMLDYGNFFEFRSGGTIVPLEGVECGRVYAMLIT
;
A
#
# COMPACT_ATOMS: atom_id res chain seq x y z
N ARG A 1 10.61 -17.07 -13.02
CA ARG A 1 9.87 -17.29 -14.27
C ARG A 1 9.87 -18.77 -14.59
N GLU A 2 8.71 -19.36 -14.74
CA GLU A 2 8.55 -20.70 -15.31
C GLU A 2 8.01 -20.53 -16.74
N GLY A 3 8.92 -20.67 -17.73
CA GLY A 3 8.59 -20.41 -19.13
C GLY A 3 8.20 -18.94 -19.38
N ARG A 4 7.03 -18.69 -20.01
CA ARG A 4 6.46 -17.35 -20.25
C ARG A 4 5.64 -16.81 -19.04
N ASN A 5 5.37 -17.62 -18.04
CA ASN A 5 4.52 -17.24 -16.90
C ASN A 5 5.34 -16.51 -15.84
N LEU A 6 4.74 -15.46 -15.28
CA LEU A 6 5.24 -14.79 -14.09
C LEU A 6 4.66 -15.51 -12.87
N VAL A 7 5.54 -15.95 -11.98
CA VAL A 7 5.17 -16.55 -10.69
C VAL A 7 5.82 -15.71 -9.61
N GLY A 8 5.03 -15.20 -8.68
CA GLY A 8 5.49 -14.35 -7.59
C GLY A 8 4.32 -13.84 -6.75
N ASP A 9 4.59 -13.01 -5.78
CA ASP A 9 3.54 -12.31 -5.06
C ASP A 9 2.83 -11.27 -5.94
N LEU A 10 1.64 -10.86 -5.53
CA LEU A 10 0.81 -9.91 -6.28
C LEU A 10 1.56 -8.60 -6.57
N SER A 11 2.32 -8.09 -5.60
CA SER A 11 3.06 -6.83 -5.74
C SER A 11 4.11 -6.92 -6.86
N ALA A 12 4.81 -8.04 -6.96
CA ALA A 12 5.81 -8.26 -8.01
C ALA A 12 5.16 -8.34 -9.40
N ILE A 13 4.00 -8.97 -9.50
CA ILE A 13 3.22 -9.06 -10.74
C ILE A 13 2.72 -7.66 -11.15
N LEU A 14 2.11 -6.92 -10.24
CA LEU A 14 1.61 -5.57 -10.49
C LEU A 14 2.73 -4.61 -10.94
N ILE A 15 3.89 -4.66 -10.28
CA ILE A 15 5.06 -3.85 -10.66
C ILE A 15 5.53 -4.19 -12.08
N HIS A 16 5.49 -5.45 -12.46
CA HIS A 16 5.91 -5.90 -13.79
C HIS A 16 4.94 -5.46 -14.88
N GLU A 17 3.64 -5.50 -14.60
CA GLU A 17 2.57 -5.16 -15.55
C GLU A 17 2.28 -3.65 -15.64
N THR A 18 2.96 -2.81 -14.84
CA THR A 18 2.79 -1.35 -14.95
C THR A 18 3.25 -0.83 -16.31
N THR A 19 2.58 0.21 -16.79
CA THR A 19 2.89 0.86 -18.08
C THR A 19 4.33 1.40 -18.09
N PHE A 20 4.97 1.41 -19.26
CA PHE A 20 6.39 1.78 -19.40
C PHE A 20 6.71 3.19 -18.87
N TRP A 21 5.79 4.15 -18.99
CA TRP A 21 5.98 5.52 -18.50
C TRP A 21 5.90 5.64 -16.97
N SER A 22 5.25 4.70 -16.27
CA SER A 22 5.19 4.69 -14.82
C SER A 22 6.57 4.54 -14.18
N GLY A 23 7.52 3.95 -14.89
CA GLY A 23 8.91 3.81 -14.45
C GLY A 23 9.63 5.15 -14.24
N TRP A 24 9.17 6.25 -14.87
CA TRP A 24 9.75 7.58 -14.68
C TRP A 24 9.37 8.24 -13.34
N PHE A 25 8.27 7.78 -12.76
CA PHE A 25 7.72 8.32 -11.51
C PHE A 25 7.85 7.33 -10.35
N ARG A 26 8.57 6.24 -10.52
CA ARG A 26 8.71 5.18 -9.54
C ARG A 26 10.16 5.01 -9.10
N ALA A 27 10.36 4.98 -7.79
CA ALA A 27 11.56 4.48 -7.14
C ALA A 27 11.18 3.39 -6.11
N PRO A 28 11.99 2.36 -5.93
CA PRO A 28 13.20 2.04 -6.69
C PRO A 28 12.89 1.54 -8.10
N ARG A 29 13.94 1.37 -8.93
CA ARG A 29 13.82 0.74 -10.25
C ARG A 29 13.31 -0.71 -10.11
N MET A 30 12.70 -1.22 -11.16
CA MET A 30 12.13 -2.58 -11.18
C MET A 30 13.13 -3.66 -10.73
N ALA A 31 14.38 -3.57 -11.17
CA ALA A 31 15.41 -4.54 -10.80
C ALA A 31 15.65 -4.60 -9.28
N THR A 32 15.64 -3.45 -8.61
CA THR A 32 15.76 -3.32 -7.15
C THR A 32 14.48 -3.77 -6.44
N ALA A 33 13.32 -3.35 -6.93
CA ALA A 33 12.03 -3.73 -6.36
C ALA A 33 11.78 -5.25 -6.35
N LEU A 34 12.34 -5.98 -7.32
CA LEU A 34 12.18 -7.43 -7.48
C LEU A 34 13.30 -8.26 -6.83
N ILE A 35 14.21 -7.67 -6.06
CA ILE A 35 15.19 -8.42 -5.26
C ILE A 35 14.44 -9.30 -4.25
N PRO A 36 14.65 -10.62 -4.25
CA PRO A 36 13.90 -11.52 -3.35
C PRO A 36 14.36 -11.44 -1.89
N ASP A 37 15.64 -11.23 -1.68
CA ASP A 37 16.23 -11.10 -0.33
C ASP A 37 15.92 -9.71 0.25
N PHE A 38 15.33 -9.69 1.46
CA PHE A 38 14.85 -8.45 2.07
C PHE A 38 16.00 -7.50 2.43
N ASP A 39 17.06 -7.99 3.06
CA ASP A 39 18.16 -7.12 3.52
C ASP A 39 18.90 -6.50 2.34
N ARG A 40 19.18 -7.29 1.30
CA ARG A 40 19.77 -6.83 0.05
C ARG A 40 18.87 -5.84 -0.69
N LYS A 41 17.56 -6.08 -0.67
CA LYS A 41 16.57 -5.16 -1.25
C LYS A 41 16.59 -3.82 -0.53
N VAL A 42 16.53 -3.80 0.79
CA VAL A 42 16.54 -2.58 1.59
C VAL A 42 17.84 -1.82 1.40
N GLU A 43 18.98 -2.48 1.40
CA GLU A 43 20.28 -1.85 1.12
C GLU A 43 20.33 -1.21 -0.28
N ALA A 44 19.79 -1.89 -1.28
CA ALA A 44 19.69 -1.35 -2.64
C ALA A 44 18.73 -0.16 -2.73
N ILE A 45 17.59 -0.22 -2.02
CA ILE A 45 16.65 0.91 -1.88
C ILE A 45 17.32 2.11 -1.23
N CYS A 46 18.06 1.92 -0.15
CA CYS A 46 18.79 3.02 0.50
C CYS A 46 19.77 3.70 -0.48
N ARG A 47 20.54 2.92 -1.21
CA ARG A 47 21.49 3.47 -2.20
C ARG A 47 20.82 4.21 -3.36
N GLU A 48 19.66 3.72 -3.81
CA GLU A 48 18.97 4.25 -4.98
C GLU A 48 18.03 5.41 -4.63
N CYS A 49 17.30 5.33 -3.51
CA CYS A 49 16.17 6.21 -3.23
C CYS A 49 16.49 7.37 -2.29
N VAL A 50 17.57 7.32 -1.50
CA VAL A 50 17.88 8.37 -0.52
C VAL A 50 18.10 9.74 -1.18
N GLY A 51 18.65 9.78 -2.40
CA GLY A 51 18.85 11.01 -3.17
C GLY A 51 17.66 11.45 -4.03
N GLU A 52 16.58 10.67 -4.07
CA GLU A 52 15.43 10.92 -4.92
C GLU A 52 14.36 11.75 -4.18
N ASN A 53 13.50 12.43 -4.96
CA ASN A 53 12.36 13.16 -4.41
C ASN A 53 11.16 12.23 -4.20
N ILE A 54 11.16 11.47 -3.13
CA ILE A 54 10.07 10.58 -2.77
C ILE A 54 8.94 11.39 -2.13
N THR A 55 7.76 11.32 -2.73
CA THR A 55 6.56 12.03 -2.26
C THR A 55 5.52 11.08 -1.66
N ALA A 56 5.53 9.83 -2.10
CA ALA A 56 4.60 8.82 -1.64
C ALA A 56 5.26 7.44 -1.62
N PHE A 57 4.72 6.55 -0.80
CA PHE A 57 5.06 5.14 -0.82
C PHE A 57 3.81 4.28 -0.60
N ALA A 58 3.90 3.01 -0.93
CA ALA A 58 2.80 2.08 -0.82
C ALA A 58 3.26 0.72 -0.30
N GLY A 59 2.35 -0.02 0.33
CA GLY A 59 2.56 -1.41 0.72
C GLY A 59 2.12 -1.73 2.15
N VAL A 60 2.50 -2.93 2.60
CA VAL A 60 2.12 -3.42 3.93
C VAL A 60 2.86 -2.63 5.02
N PRO A 61 2.15 -2.14 6.06
CA PRO A 61 2.74 -1.30 7.12
C PRO A 61 3.96 -1.89 7.80
N SER A 62 3.93 -3.16 8.18
CA SER A 62 5.05 -3.81 8.88
C SER A 62 6.36 -3.79 8.07
N TRP A 63 6.29 -4.10 6.78
CA TRP A 63 7.45 -4.11 5.87
C TRP A 63 7.98 -2.70 5.61
N ASN A 64 7.09 -1.74 5.39
CA ASN A 64 7.48 -0.35 5.20
C ASN A 64 8.11 0.24 6.46
N LEU A 65 7.59 -0.07 7.64
CA LEU A 65 8.16 0.39 8.90
C LEU A 65 9.60 -0.14 9.11
N ALA A 66 9.82 -1.43 8.81
CA ALA A 66 11.16 -2.02 8.88
C ALA A 66 12.12 -1.36 7.88
N MET A 67 11.68 -1.18 6.62
CA MET A 67 12.45 -0.50 5.58
C MET A 67 12.81 0.94 5.97
N MET A 68 11.86 1.73 6.49
CA MET A 68 12.07 3.12 6.86
C MET A 68 13.03 3.29 8.01
N ARG A 69 13.00 2.40 9.00
CA ARG A 69 14.01 2.38 10.08
C ARG A 69 15.41 2.14 9.52
N ARG A 70 15.54 1.22 8.57
CA ARG A 70 16.84 0.97 7.90
C ARG A 70 17.33 2.16 7.09
N VAL A 71 16.42 2.90 6.43
CA VAL A 71 16.76 4.15 5.74
C VAL A 71 17.31 5.18 6.73
N LEU A 72 16.70 5.35 7.90
CA LEU A 72 17.20 6.25 8.94
C LEU A 72 18.56 5.80 9.50
N GLU A 73 18.74 4.52 9.76
CA GLU A 73 20.03 3.94 10.17
C GLU A 73 21.13 4.21 9.10
N TYR A 74 20.79 3.98 7.83
CA TYR A 74 21.73 4.18 6.72
C TYR A 74 22.14 5.65 6.54
N THR A 75 21.18 6.58 6.71
CA THR A 75 21.42 8.01 6.51
C THR A 75 21.90 8.75 7.75
N GLY A 76 21.76 8.15 8.94
CA GLY A 76 22.02 8.82 10.23
C GLY A 76 21.02 9.94 10.54
N ARG A 77 19.89 10.00 9.85
CA ARG A 77 18.84 11.02 10.03
C ARG A 77 17.89 10.63 11.15
N GLN A 78 17.22 11.64 11.74
CA GLN A 78 16.33 11.43 12.87
C GLN A 78 14.89 11.09 12.45
N ASN A 79 14.46 11.64 11.30
CA ASN A 79 13.14 11.38 10.73
C ASN A 79 13.21 11.35 9.20
N LEU A 80 12.16 10.83 8.57
CA LEU A 80 12.12 10.64 7.12
C LEU A 80 11.96 11.94 6.33
N LEU A 81 11.48 13.04 6.93
CA LEU A 81 11.41 14.34 6.24
C LEU A 81 12.80 14.98 6.05
N GLU A 82 13.79 14.56 6.83
CA GLU A 82 15.18 14.95 6.60
C GLU A 82 15.82 14.19 5.43
N VAL A 83 15.23 13.06 5.04
CA VAL A 83 15.64 12.26 3.87
C VAL A 83 14.79 12.65 2.66
N TRP A 84 13.47 12.71 2.84
CA TRP A 84 12.48 12.99 1.80
C TRP A 84 11.54 14.12 2.23
N PRO A 85 11.94 15.39 2.04
CA PRO A 85 11.20 16.56 2.54
C PRO A 85 9.78 16.71 1.98
N ASN A 86 9.52 16.12 0.83
CA ASN A 86 8.23 16.19 0.14
C ASN A 86 7.36 14.97 0.36
N LEU A 87 7.75 14.07 1.27
CA LEU A 87 6.95 12.89 1.61
C LEU A 87 5.64 13.31 2.26
N CYS A 88 4.51 12.92 1.65
CA CYS A 88 3.17 13.35 2.07
C CYS A 88 2.09 12.28 1.99
N MET A 89 2.37 11.08 1.46
CA MET A 89 1.35 10.04 1.35
C MET A 89 1.91 8.63 1.60
N PHE A 90 1.14 7.84 2.33
CA PHE A 90 1.32 6.39 2.46
C PHE A 90 0.03 5.66 2.10
N ALA A 91 0.03 4.94 0.98
CA ALA A 91 -1.03 4.03 0.60
C ALA A 91 -0.75 2.65 1.23
N HIS A 92 -1.58 2.20 2.14
CA HIS A 92 -1.36 0.96 2.89
C HIS A 92 -2.53 0.01 2.80
N GLY A 93 -2.29 -1.26 3.04
CA GLY A 93 -3.31 -2.30 3.06
C GLY A 93 -2.75 -3.64 3.53
N GLY A 94 -3.59 -4.66 3.50
CA GLY A 94 -3.25 -6.02 3.87
C GLY A 94 -3.28 -6.32 5.37
N VAL A 95 -3.18 -5.30 6.22
CA VAL A 95 -3.32 -5.39 7.68
C VAL A 95 -3.92 -4.11 8.23
N GLU A 96 -4.60 -4.19 9.38
CA GLU A 96 -5.10 -3.03 10.09
C GLU A 96 -3.97 -2.04 10.41
N PHE A 97 -4.17 -0.77 10.11
CA PHE A 97 -3.14 0.27 10.26
C PHE A 97 -3.02 0.83 11.67
N GLY A 98 -4.09 0.82 12.46
CA GLY A 98 -4.15 1.41 13.80
C GLY A 98 -2.94 1.11 14.69
N PRO A 99 -2.48 -0.13 14.83
CA PRO A 99 -1.31 -0.48 15.63
C PRO A 99 0.02 0.15 15.14
N TYR A 100 0.11 0.52 13.88
CA TYR A 100 1.32 1.06 13.26
C TYR A 100 1.34 2.59 13.21
N ARG A 101 0.17 3.24 13.23
CA ARG A 101 -0.01 4.69 13.02
C ARG A 101 0.99 5.52 13.82
N ARG A 102 1.05 5.34 15.13
CA ARG A 102 1.97 6.10 16.00
C ARG A 102 3.44 5.96 15.61
N SER A 103 3.84 4.76 15.15
CA SER A 103 5.22 4.54 14.70
C SER A 103 5.54 5.31 13.43
N PHE A 104 4.59 5.37 12.49
CA PHE A 104 4.74 6.17 11.28
C PHE A 104 4.73 7.67 11.57
N GLU A 105 3.84 8.15 12.42
CA GLU A 105 3.80 9.56 12.85
C GLU A 105 5.11 10.01 13.52
N ALA A 106 5.74 9.13 14.31
CA ALA A 106 7.04 9.39 14.90
C ALA A 106 8.19 9.44 13.87
N LEU A 107 8.12 8.60 12.81
CA LEU A 107 9.12 8.61 11.74
C LEU A 107 8.91 9.73 10.72
N ILE A 108 7.66 10.18 10.55
CA ILE A 108 7.25 11.19 9.57
C ILE A 108 6.44 12.27 10.31
N PRO A 109 7.09 13.16 11.08
CA PRO A 109 6.40 14.16 11.88
C PRO A 109 5.86 15.31 11.02
N SER A 110 4.77 15.06 10.27
CA SER A 110 4.15 16.01 9.35
C SER A 110 2.62 15.98 9.44
N GLU A 111 2.00 17.11 9.64
CA GLU A 111 0.54 17.27 9.55
C GLU A 111 0.01 17.12 8.11
N ARG A 112 0.89 17.22 7.11
CA ARG A 112 0.51 17.02 5.70
C ARG A 112 0.52 15.55 5.28
N MET A 113 0.98 14.65 6.16
CA MET A 113 1.07 13.23 5.84
C MET A 113 -0.32 12.61 5.80
N GLN A 114 -0.67 12.04 4.66
CA GLN A 114 -1.92 11.32 4.45
C GLN A 114 -1.68 9.81 4.49
N TYR A 115 -2.53 9.11 5.24
CA TYR A 115 -2.53 7.66 5.33
C TYR A 115 -3.80 7.16 4.63
N MET A 116 -3.60 6.53 3.48
CA MET A 116 -4.68 6.06 2.61
C MET A 116 -4.78 4.54 2.72
N GLU A 117 -5.87 4.05 3.28
CA GLU A 117 -6.11 2.61 3.34
C GLU A 117 -6.62 2.08 2.00
N THR A 118 -6.13 0.90 1.62
CA THR A 118 -6.58 0.18 0.43
C THR A 118 -6.95 -1.25 0.80
N TYR A 119 -8.07 -1.72 0.27
CA TYR A 119 -8.49 -3.10 0.41
C TYR A 119 -8.34 -3.84 -0.92
N ASN A 120 -7.31 -4.64 -0.99
CA ASN A 120 -6.99 -5.46 -2.15
C ASN A 120 -6.52 -6.85 -1.73
N ALA A 121 -6.74 -7.84 -2.60
CA ALA A 121 -6.28 -9.21 -2.46
C ALA A 121 -5.85 -9.76 -3.83
N SER A 122 -5.49 -11.05 -3.89
CA SER A 122 -5.13 -11.71 -5.16
C SER A 122 -6.28 -11.68 -6.18
N GLU A 123 -7.51 -11.65 -5.66
CA GLU A 123 -8.74 -11.68 -6.43
C GLU A 123 -9.12 -10.33 -7.05
N GLY A 124 -8.62 -9.22 -6.49
CA GLY A 124 -8.93 -7.91 -7.03
C GLY A 124 -8.62 -6.74 -6.11
N PHE A 125 -8.99 -5.55 -6.59
CA PHE A 125 -8.97 -4.30 -5.83
C PHE A 125 -10.41 -3.93 -5.48
N PHE A 126 -10.74 -3.80 -4.22
CA PHE A 126 -12.12 -3.74 -3.75
C PHE A 126 -12.53 -2.38 -3.20
N ALA A 127 -11.65 -1.74 -2.42
CA ALA A 127 -11.97 -0.45 -1.83
C ALA A 127 -10.71 0.37 -1.55
N LEU A 128 -10.89 1.68 -1.39
CA LEU A 128 -9.84 2.60 -0.97
C LEU A 128 -10.43 3.72 -0.11
N ALA A 129 -9.63 4.25 0.81
CA ALA A 129 -9.94 5.49 1.52
C ALA A 129 -9.76 6.65 0.55
N ASP A 130 -10.83 7.33 0.20
CA ASP A 130 -10.86 8.46 -0.76
C ASP A 130 -10.96 9.83 -0.07
N ASP A 131 -11.36 9.84 1.21
CA ASP A 131 -11.48 11.04 2.04
C ASP A 131 -10.65 10.87 3.32
N PRO A 132 -9.56 11.63 3.50
CA PRO A 132 -8.69 11.53 4.68
C PRO A 132 -9.35 11.99 5.99
N SER A 133 -10.52 12.62 5.93
CA SER A 133 -11.31 13.03 7.12
C SER A 133 -12.23 11.92 7.64
N ARG A 134 -12.31 10.78 6.95
CA ARG A 134 -13.20 9.65 7.24
C ARG A 134 -12.39 8.38 7.48
N ASP A 135 -12.98 7.49 8.27
CA ASP A 135 -12.39 6.16 8.56
C ASP A 135 -13.01 5.04 7.71
N ASP A 136 -13.87 5.38 6.74
CA ASP A 136 -14.46 4.41 5.81
C ASP A 136 -13.71 4.38 4.47
N MET A 137 -14.07 3.41 3.63
CA MET A 137 -13.50 3.23 2.29
C MET A 137 -14.59 3.25 1.23
N LEU A 138 -14.31 3.88 0.10
CA LEU A 138 -15.12 3.81 -1.10
C LEU A 138 -15.00 2.42 -1.73
N LEU A 139 -16.13 1.72 -1.89
CA LEU A 139 -16.20 0.43 -2.59
C LEU A 139 -16.11 0.64 -4.10
N MET A 140 -15.21 -0.08 -4.77
CA MET A 140 -14.93 0.04 -6.22
C MET A 140 -15.89 -0.82 -7.03
N LEU A 141 -17.09 -0.31 -7.30
CA LEU A 141 -18.18 -1.04 -7.96
C LEU A 141 -17.96 -1.29 -9.45
N ASP A 142 -17.12 -0.49 -10.10
CA ASP A 142 -16.87 -0.50 -11.55
C ASP A 142 -15.58 -1.24 -11.95
N TYR A 143 -14.94 -1.95 -11.00
CA TYR A 143 -13.71 -2.70 -11.26
C TYR A 143 -13.94 -4.17 -11.69
N GLY A 144 -15.17 -4.49 -12.09
CA GLY A 144 -15.53 -5.82 -12.60
C GLY A 144 -15.79 -6.86 -11.51
N ASN A 145 -15.84 -6.46 -10.25
CA ASN A 145 -16.22 -7.32 -9.14
C ASN A 145 -17.73 -7.22 -8.88
N PHE A 146 -18.36 -8.34 -8.59
CA PHE A 146 -19.74 -8.37 -8.13
C PHE A 146 -19.79 -8.56 -6.62
N PHE A 147 -20.55 -7.69 -5.94
CA PHE A 147 -20.62 -7.66 -4.48
C PHE A 147 -21.99 -8.06 -3.98
N GLU A 148 -22.02 -8.99 -3.03
CA GLU A 148 -23.19 -9.35 -2.24
C GLU A 148 -22.84 -9.27 -0.75
N PHE A 149 -23.84 -9.15 0.10
CA PHE A 149 -23.64 -8.95 1.53
C PHE A 149 -24.48 -9.94 2.34
N ARG A 150 -23.83 -10.69 3.23
CA ARG A 150 -24.48 -11.72 4.05
C ARG A 150 -24.55 -11.30 5.51
N SER A 151 -25.76 -11.33 6.08
CA SER A 151 -26.00 -11.11 7.51
C SER A 151 -27.06 -12.08 8.01
N GLY A 152 -26.79 -12.80 9.11
CA GLY A 152 -27.73 -13.74 9.73
C GLY A 152 -28.23 -14.85 8.79
N GLY A 153 -27.41 -15.29 7.83
CA GLY A 153 -27.77 -16.34 6.86
C GLY A 153 -28.52 -15.84 5.61
N THR A 154 -28.90 -14.56 5.57
CA THR A 154 -29.54 -13.93 4.39
C THR A 154 -28.50 -13.19 3.57
N ILE A 155 -28.54 -13.36 2.26
CA ILE A 155 -27.74 -12.59 1.29
C ILE A 155 -28.62 -11.48 0.73
N VAL A 156 -28.06 -10.27 0.72
CA VAL A 156 -28.70 -9.08 0.15
C VAL A 156 -27.78 -8.42 -0.88
N PRO A 157 -28.32 -7.83 -1.95
CA PRO A 157 -27.55 -7.04 -2.87
C PRO A 157 -27.13 -5.71 -2.23
N LEU A 158 -26.30 -4.92 -2.93
CA LEU A 158 -25.79 -3.64 -2.43
C LEU A 158 -26.91 -2.67 -2.01
N GLU A 159 -27.96 -2.56 -2.78
CA GLU A 159 -29.12 -1.70 -2.49
C GLU A 159 -29.94 -2.13 -1.26
N GLY A 160 -29.71 -3.35 -0.78
CA GLY A 160 -30.34 -3.88 0.41
C GLY A 160 -29.48 -3.74 1.68
N VAL A 161 -28.33 -3.09 1.59
CA VAL A 161 -27.43 -2.87 2.73
C VAL A 161 -27.90 -1.70 3.57
N GLU A 162 -27.94 -1.89 4.89
CA GLU A 162 -28.36 -0.88 5.88
C GLU A 162 -27.15 -0.35 6.64
N CYS A 163 -27.04 0.97 6.77
CA CYS A 163 -25.99 1.61 7.55
C CYS A 163 -26.03 1.15 9.02
N GLY A 164 -24.87 0.95 9.62
CA GLY A 164 -24.72 0.52 11.00
C GLY A 164 -24.91 -0.98 11.25
N ARG A 165 -25.20 -1.77 10.21
CA ARG A 165 -25.29 -3.22 10.29
C ARG A 165 -24.02 -3.89 9.76
N VAL A 166 -23.60 -4.98 10.40
CA VAL A 166 -22.42 -5.75 10.00
C VAL A 166 -22.80 -6.83 9.01
N TYR A 167 -22.05 -6.92 7.93
CA TYR A 167 -22.20 -7.91 6.87
C TYR A 167 -20.87 -8.60 6.57
N ALA A 168 -20.95 -9.86 6.16
CA ALA A 168 -19.85 -10.52 5.46
C ALA A 168 -19.98 -10.18 3.96
N MET A 169 -19.00 -9.52 3.39
CA MET A 169 -18.95 -9.22 1.96
C MET A 169 -18.57 -10.48 1.18
N LEU A 170 -19.33 -10.79 0.14
CA LEU A 170 -19.08 -11.85 -0.83
C LEU A 170 -18.67 -11.17 -2.13
N ILE A 171 -17.61 -11.66 -2.74
CA ILE A 171 -17.01 -11.08 -3.94
C ILE A 171 -16.92 -12.18 -5.00
N THR A 172 -17.40 -11.89 -6.20
CA THR A 172 -17.36 -12.82 -7.35
C THR A 172 -16.83 -12.11 -8.58
#